data_09878b42133cfe2018c17c3bfd8ddbce
#
_entry.id   09878b42133cfe2018c17c3bfd8ddbce
#
_cell.length_a   1.000
_cell.length_b   1.000
_cell.length_c   1.000
_cell.angle_alpha   90.00
_cell.angle_beta   90.00
_cell.angle_gamma   90.00
#
_symmetry.space_group_name_H-M   'P 1'
#
loop_
_entity.id
_entity.type
_entity.pdbx_description
1 polymer ?
#
loop_
_entity_poly.entity_id
_entity_poly.type
_entity_poly.pdbx_seq_one_letter_code
_entity_poly.pdbx_strand_id
1 'polypeptide(L)'
;MRVSICGRLVIENGEHVVDEAALPGRLGRRLWAYLVLNRRRPVGRGELIAALWGDAEPDAADASLNALVSRIRGALARVPDGGAALRGATGSYSLVLPADAFVDRERAWSAIHHVQAIRRAGDVGGAWAEAVIANEIAARGFLPGEDGDWIEAERRVLRDVELQALEAIAEAEIDQRRPSEAERVARRLIARDALRESGYRLLMRALAAAGNGAQAARVMEECRLALGGAAVAPSAETLRVYREVSGAG
;
A
#
# COMPACT_ATOMS: atom_id res chain seq x y z
N MET A 1 9.18 -5.22 -18.30
CA MET A 1 9.11 -3.81 -17.82
C MET A 1 8.67 -3.75 -16.37
N ARG A 2 9.27 -2.87 -15.57
CA ARG A 2 8.86 -2.62 -14.16
C ARG A 2 8.48 -1.14 -14.00
N VAL A 3 7.35 -0.89 -13.37
CA VAL A 3 6.86 0.46 -13.05
C VAL A 3 6.63 0.53 -11.55
N SER A 4 7.30 1.46 -10.89
CA SER A 4 7.13 1.77 -9.47
C SER A 4 6.46 3.12 -9.32
N ILE A 5 5.40 3.16 -8.51
CA ILE A 5 4.68 4.39 -8.12
C ILE A 5 4.50 4.48 -6.60
N CYS A 6 4.90 3.46 -5.85
CA CYS A 6 4.98 3.48 -4.40
C CYS A 6 6.39 3.92 -3.98
N GLY A 7 6.50 5.00 -3.21
CA GLY A 7 7.74 5.67 -2.88
C GLY A 7 8.24 6.52 -4.05
N ARG A 8 9.32 6.10 -4.70
CA ARG A 8 9.89 6.78 -5.87
C ARG A 8 9.19 6.35 -7.16
N LEU A 9 9.02 7.31 -8.09
CA LEU A 9 8.48 7.01 -9.42
C LEU A 9 9.63 6.57 -10.33
N VAL A 10 9.57 5.30 -10.79
CA VAL A 10 10.61 4.71 -11.64
C VAL A 10 9.97 3.83 -12.71
N ILE A 11 10.51 3.90 -13.92
CA ILE A 11 10.18 3.01 -15.03
C ILE A 11 11.48 2.33 -15.45
N GLU A 12 11.52 1.01 -15.42
CA GLU A 12 12.71 0.22 -15.75
C GLU A 12 12.36 -0.79 -16.86
N ASN A 13 13.24 -0.90 -17.86
CA ASN A 13 13.16 -1.94 -18.87
C ASN A 13 14.57 -2.36 -19.30
N GLY A 14 15.04 -3.51 -18.84
CA GLY A 14 16.43 -3.90 -19.00
C GLY A 14 17.37 -2.91 -18.31
N GLU A 15 18.32 -2.36 -19.07
CA GLU A 15 19.28 -1.36 -18.58
C GLU A 15 18.74 0.09 -18.60
N HIS A 16 17.58 0.30 -19.19
CA HIS A 16 16.99 1.63 -19.31
C HIS A 16 16.15 1.98 -18.10
N VAL A 17 16.47 3.12 -17.47
CA VAL A 17 15.79 3.63 -16.29
C VAL A 17 15.33 5.07 -16.55
N VAL A 18 14.05 5.33 -16.27
CA VAL A 18 13.46 6.66 -16.23
C VAL A 18 12.96 6.89 -14.82
N ASP A 19 13.54 7.82 -14.13
CA ASP A 19 13.19 8.20 -12.76
C ASP A 19 12.38 9.50 -12.69
N GLU A 20 12.11 9.97 -11.49
CA GLU A 20 11.36 11.20 -11.24
C GLU A 20 11.97 12.46 -11.88
N ALA A 21 13.29 12.51 -12.04
CA ALA A 21 13.97 13.67 -12.63
C ALA A 21 13.64 13.82 -14.13
N ALA A 22 13.30 12.72 -14.80
CA ALA A 22 12.88 12.74 -16.19
C ALA A 22 11.40 13.13 -16.39
N LEU A 23 10.60 13.13 -15.33
CA LEU A 23 9.19 13.55 -15.36
C LEU A 23 9.08 15.08 -15.26
N PRO A 24 8.09 15.71 -15.91
CA PRO A 24 7.97 17.17 -15.96
C PRO A 24 7.47 17.76 -14.62
N GLY A 25 8.35 17.77 -13.61
CA GLY A 25 8.12 18.37 -12.31
C GLY A 25 6.95 17.74 -11.54
N ARG A 26 6.38 18.48 -10.59
CA ARG A 26 5.30 18.05 -9.71
C ARG A 26 4.07 17.53 -10.48
N LEU A 27 3.56 18.32 -11.40
CA LEU A 27 2.38 17.95 -12.19
C LEU A 27 2.64 16.73 -13.09
N GLY A 28 3.86 16.59 -13.62
CA GLY A 28 4.22 15.42 -14.41
C GLY A 28 4.26 14.13 -13.58
N ARG A 29 4.76 14.20 -12.34
CA ARG A 29 4.69 13.07 -11.41
C ARG A 29 3.26 12.67 -11.09
N ARG A 30 2.38 13.66 -10.80
CA ARG A 30 0.95 13.42 -10.56
C ARG A 30 0.26 12.80 -11.77
N LEU A 31 0.47 13.37 -12.98
CA LEU A 31 -0.09 12.85 -14.23
C LEU A 31 0.36 11.41 -14.48
N TRP A 32 1.65 11.12 -14.34
CA TRP A 32 2.19 9.78 -14.52
C TRP A 32 1.54 8.79 -13.55
N ALA A 33 1.55 9.08 -12.25
CA ALA A 33 0.98 8.21 -11.24
C ALA A 33 -0.52 7.96 -11.46
N TYR A 34 -1.27 9.03 -11.82
CA TYR A 34 -2.70 8.91 -12.12
C TYR A 34 -2.98 8.01 -13.34
N LEU A 35 -2.19 8.17 -14.41
CA LEU A 35 -2.29 7.33 -15.60
C LEU A 35 -1.94 5.87 -15.32
N VAL A 36 -0.92 5.61 -14.49
CA VAL A 36 -0.56 4.23 -14.09
C VAL A 36 -1.67 3.58 -13.28
N LEU A 37 -2.25 4.27 -12.30
CA LEU A 37 -3.39 3.78 -11.52
C LEU A 37 -4.60 3.43 -12.40
N ASN A 38 -4.83 4.22 -13.45
CA ASN A 38 -5.99 4.09 -14.34
C ASN A 38 -5.65 3.41 -15.69
N ARG A 39 -4.49 2.75 -15.82
CA ARG A 39 -4.00 2.22 -17.11
C ARG A 39 -4.93 1.23 -17.81
N ARG A 40 -5.89 0.66 -17.09
CA ARG A 40 -6.85 -0.32 -17.61
C ARG A 40 -8.05 0.31 -18.34
N ARG A 41 -8.16 1.63 -18.33
CA ARG A 41 -9.21 2.39 -19.00
C ARG A 41 -8.69 3.68 -19.64
N PRO A 42 -9.38 4.23 -20.63
CA PRO A 42 -9.15 5.60 -21.06
C PRO A 42 -9.48 6.58 -19.92
N VAL A 43 -8.69 7.64 -19.80
CA VAL A 43 -8.90 8.72 -18.84
C VAL A 43 -9.25 9.99 -19.59
N GLY A 44 -10.39 10.59 -19.28
CA GLY A 44 -10.88 11.80 -19.93
C GLY A 44 -10.01 13.03 -19.62
N ARG A 45 -9.95 14.00 -20.54
CA ARG A 45 -9.18 15.24 -20.36
C ARG A 45 -9.62 16.01 -19.11
N GLY A 46 -10.93 16.21 -18.94
CA GLY A 46 -11.48 16.89 -17.77
C GLY A 46 -11.14 16.17 -16.46
N GLU A 47 -11.17 14.83 -16.47
CA GLU A 47 -10.74 14.02 -15.31
C GLU A 47 -9.25 14.24 -14.99
N LEU A 48 -8.38 14.29 -15.99
CA LEU A 48 -6.97 14.59 -15.79
C LEU A 48 -6.73 16.00 -15.27
N ILE A 49 -7.45 16.99 -15.80
CA ILE A 49 -7.36 18.38 -15.34
C ILE A 49 -7.77 18.45 -13.86
N ALA A 50 -8.91 17.88 -13.49
CA ALA A 50 -9.36 17.81 -12.10
C ALA A 50 -8.37 17.10 -11.18
N ALA A 51 -7.77 15.97 -11.62
CA ALA A 51 -6.77 15.24 -10.84
C ALA A 51 -5.46 16.02 -10.65
N LEU A 52 -5.08 16.88 -11.59
CA LEU A 52 -3.83 17.64 -11.54
C LEU A 52 -3.96 18.92 -10.71
N TRP A 53 -5.05 19.64 -10.88
CA TRP A 53 -5.21 21.00 -10.31
C TRP A 53 -6.31 21.10 -9.25
N GLY A 54 -7.29 20.17 -9.22
CA GLY A 54 -8.43 20.29 -8.33
C GLY A 54 -9.17 21.61 -8.57
N ASP A 55 -9.44 22.35 -7.50
CA ASP A 55 -10.12 23.64 -7.54
C ASP A 55 -9.23 24.80 -8.06
N ALA A 56 -7.93 24.57 -8.23
CA ALA A 56 -6.96 25.56 -8.70
C ALA A 56 -6.65 25.45 -10.20
N GLU A 57 -7.68 25.12 -11.00
CA GLU A 57 -7.54 24.96 -12.45
C GLU A 57 -7.12 26.30 -13.11
N PRO A 58 -6.02 26.32 -13.89
CA PRO A 58 -5.60 27.50 -14.61
C PRO A 58 -6.40 27.70 -15.90
N ASP A 59 -6.54 28.96 -16.37
CA ASP A 59 -7.23 29.28 -17.63
C ASP A 59 -6.68 28.50 -18.83
N ALA A 60 -5.36 28.20 -18.82
CA ALA A 60 -4.70 27.44 -19.88
C ALA A 60 -4.50 25.95 -19.53
N ALA A 61 -5.39 25.34 -18.75
CA ALA A 61 -5.28 23.95 -18.30
C ALA A 61 -5.08 22.95 -19.45
N ASP A 62 -5.84 23.11 -20.52
CA ASP A 62 -5.75 22.26 -21.71
C ASP A 62 -4.38 22.31 -22.40
N ALA A 63 -3.83 23.52 -22.57
CA ALA A 63 -2.49 23.70 -23.17
C ALA A 63 -1.41 23.12 -22.24
N SER A 64 -1.54 23.33 -20.93
CA SER A 64 -0.64 22.79 -19.91
C SER A 64 -0.68 21.27 -19.89
N LEU A 65 -1.86 20.64 -19.96
CA LEU A 65 -2.01 19.19 -20.04
C LEU A 65 -1.34 18.63 -21.30
N ASN A 66 -1.53 19.27 -22.46
CA ASN A 66 -0.89 18.85 -23.70
C ASN A 66 0.65 18.89 -23.59
N ALA A 67 1.22 19.94 -22.98
CA ALA A 67 2.65 20.03 -22.75
C ALA A 67 3.16 18.93 -21.81
N LEU A 68 2.43 18.62 -20.72
CA LEU A 68 2.77 17.53 -19.82
C LEU A 68 2.74 16.17 -20.50
N VAL A 69 1.68 15.88 -21.28
CA VAL A 69 1.55 14.66 -22.07
C VAL A 69 2.70 14.50 -23.05
N SER A 70 3.06 15.57 -23.77
CA SER A 70 4.20 15.55 -24.72
C SER A 70 5.51 15.21 -24.01
N ARG A 71 5.78 15.80 -22.84
CA ARG A 71 6.99 15.51 -22.05
C ARG A 71 7.02 14.10 -21.50
N ILE A 72 5.88 13.55 -21.03
CA ILE A 72 5.79 12.15 -20.61
C ILE A 72 6.06 11.22 -21.78
N ARG A 73 5.54 11.50 -22.98
CA ARG A 73 5.87 10.72 -24.19
C ARG A 73 7.36 10.74 -24.47
N GLY A 74 8.00 11.91 -24.34
CA GLY A 74 9.46 12.03 -24.48
C GLY A 74 10.23 11.24 -23.43
N ALA A 75 9.74 11.16 -22.17
CA ALA A 75 10.35 10.33 -21.15
C ALA A 75 10.20 8.82 -21.46
N LEU A 76 9.02 8.38 -21.91
CA LEU A 76 8.77 7.00 -22.30
C LEU A 76 9.61 6.57 -23.51
N ALA A 77 9.90 7.48 -24.44
CA ALA A 77 10.76 7.20 -25.61
C ALA A 77 12.22 6.88 -25.20
N ARG A 78 12.64 7.19 -23.97
CA ARG A 78 13.98 6.82 -23.45
C ARG A 78 14.06 5.36 -23.00
N VAL A 79 12.92 4.67 -22.97
CA VAL A 79 12.83 3.24 -22.64
C VAL A 79 12.43 2.48 -23.92
N PRO A 80 13.39 2.29 -24.86
CA PRO A 80 13.11 1.61 -26.11
C PRO A 80 12.71 0.15 -25.84
N ASP A 81 12.01 -0.45 -26.79
CA ASP A 81 11.56 -1.86 -26.77
C ASP A 81 10.63 -2.23 -25.59
N GLY A 82 10.26 -1.27 -24.76
CA GLY A 82 9.40 -1.49 -23.59
C GLY A 82 7.92 -1.62 -23.92
N GLY A 83 7.48 -1.24 -25.13
CA GLY A 83 6.07 -1.25 -25.52
C GLY A 83 5.18 -0.30 -24.73
N ALA A 84 5.76 0.55 -23.84
CA ALA A 84 5.01 1.56 -23.11
C ALA A 84 4.67 2.74 -24.01
N ALA A 85 3.40 3.13 -24.03
CA ALA A 85 2.95 4.25 -24.84
C ALA A 85 1.81 5.03 -24.16
N LEU A 86 1.87 6.36 -24.22
CA LEU A 86 0.75 7.21 -23.88
C LEU A 86 -0.02 7.59 -25.15
N ARG A 87 -1.12 6.87 -25.39
CA ARG A 87 -1.99 7.06 -26.57
C ARG A 87 -3.04 8.13 -26.26
N GLY A 88 -3.34 8.96 -27.27
CA GLY A 88 -4.44 9.91 -27.22
C GLY A 88 -5.54 9.46 -28.18
N ALA A 89 -6.78 9.58 -27.74
CA ALA A 89 -7.97 9.49 -28.59
C ALA A 89 -8.80 10.75 -28.36
N THR A 90 -9.88 10.94 -29.08
CA THR A 90 -10.74 12.14 -28.97
C THR A 90 -11.18 12.34 -27.51
N GLY A 91 -10.61 13.37 -26.86
CA GLY A 91 -10.97 13.75 -25.50
C GLY A 91 -10.45 12.85 -24.37
N SER A 92 -9.56 11.90 -24.66
CA SER A 92 -9.02 11.00 -23.61
C SER A 92 -7.57 10.56 -23.88
N TYR A 93 -6.95 10.00 -22.82
CA TYR A 93 -5.62 9.40 -22.88
C TYR A 93 -5.64 8.00 -22.27
N SER A 94 -4.82 7.10 -22.83
CA SER A 94 -4.63 5.74 -22.31
C SER A 94 -3.16 5.44 -22.19
N LEU A 95 -2.73 5.03 -21.00
CA LEU A 95 -1.39 4.48 -20.81
C LEU A 95 -1.41 2.99 -21.17
N VAL A 96 -0.65 2.62 -22.17
CA VAL A 96 -0.44 1.22 -22.56
C VAL A 96 0.90 0.79 -22.01
N LEU A 97 0.92 -0.31 -21.28
CA LEU A 97 2.12 -1.00 -20.83
C LEU A 97 2.12 -2.42 -21.41
N PRO A 98 3.27 -3.10 -21.54
CA PRO A 98 3.33 -4.51 -21.89
C PRO A 98 2.42 -5.36 -20.99
N ALA A 99 1.90 -6.47 -21.51
CA ALA A 99 0.97 -7.33 -20.79
C ALA A 99 1.61 -7.94 -19.53
N ASP A 100 2.92 -8.18 -19.56
CA ASP A 100 3.76 -8.69 -18.47
C ASP A 100 4.40 -7.58 -17.59
N ALA A 101 4.00 -6.33 -17.79
CA ALA A 101 4.55 -5.24 -17.01
C ALA A 101 4.23 -5.40 -15.54
N PHE A 102 5.28 -5.37 -14.71
CA PHE A 102 5.17 -5.34 -13.27
C PHE A 102 4.85 -3.90 -12.82
N VAL A 103 3.74 -3.72 -12.10
CA VAL A 103 3.39 -2.46 -11.43
C VAL A 103 3.34 -2.73 -9.94
N ASP A 104 4.19 -2.07 -9.17
CA ASP A 104 4.38 -2.34 -7.75
C ASP A 104 3.08 -2.21 -6.93
N ARG A 105 2.28 -1.17 -7.18
CA ARG A 105 0.98 -0.98 -6.54
C ARG A 105 0.02 -2.15 -6.82
N GLU A 106 -0.05 -2.61 -8.08
CA GLU A 106 -0.90 -3.75 -8.45
C GLU A 106 -0.38 -5.04 -7.80
N ARG A 107 0.95 -5.18 -7.70
CA ARG A 107 1.59 -6.32 -7.04
C ARG A 107 1.27 -6.37 -5.55
N ALA A 108 1.33 -5.23 -4.84
CA ALA A 108 0.97 -5.16 -3.43
C ALA A 108 -0.50 -5.55 -3.19
N TRP A 109 -1.40 -5.01 -4.03
CA TRP A 109 -2.82 -5.34 -3.98
C TRP A 109 -3.09 -6.82 -4.25
N SER A 110 -2.48 -7.38 -5.30
CA SER A 110 -2.60 -8.80 -5.64
C SER A 110 -2.05 -9.69 -4.52
N ALA A 111 -0.90 -9.32 -3.95
CA ALA A 111 -0.25 -10.08 -2.87
C ALA A 111 -1.18 -10.23 -1.67
N ILE A 112 -1.75 -9.14 -1.18
CA ILE A 112 -2.61 -9.20 0.03
C ILE A 112 -3.91 -9.98 -0.23
N HIS A 113 -4.46 -9.92 -1.43
CA HIS A 113 -5.62 -10.72 -1.80
C HIS A 113 -5.31 -12.22 -1.85
N HIS A 114 -4.10 -12.60 -2.26
CA HIS A 114 -3.68 -13.99 -2.31
C HIS A 114 -3.36 -14.58 -0.93
N VAL A 115 -2.92 -13.77 0.03
CA VAL A 115 -2.57 -14.22 1.40
C VAL A 115 -3.67 -15.09 2.02
N GLN A 116 -4.92 -14.63 1.95
CA GLN A 116 -6.04 -15.39 2.55
C GLN A 116 -6.29 -16.72 1.84
N ALA A 117 -6.16 -16.77 0.51
CA ALA A 117 -6.34 -18.00 -0.26
C ALA A 117 -5.23 -19.02 0.04
N ILE A 118 -3.97 -18.56 0.10
CA ILE A 118 -2.79 -19.37 0.41
C ILE A 118 -2.88 -19.93 1.83
N ARG A 119 -3.31 -19.11 2.80
CA ARG A 119 -3.53 -19.56 4.19
C ARG A 119 -4.60 -20.63 4.31
N ARG A 120 -5.72 -20.50 3.58
CA ARG A 120 -6.76 -21.53 3.55
C ARG A 120 -6.26 -22.86 2.96
N ALA A 121 -5.28 -22.80 2.06
CA ALA A 121 -4.59 -23.96 1.51
C ALA A 121 -3.54 -24.59 2.48
N GLY A 122 -3.29 -23.96 3.64
CA GLY A 122 -2.34 -24.43 4.64
C GLY A 122 -0.87 -24.06 4.36
N ASP A 123 -0.60 -23.28 3.32
CA ASP A 123 0.77 -22.81 3.00
C ASP A 123 1.10 -21.52 3.79
N VAL A 124 1.53 -21.70 5.04
CA VAL A 124 1.91 -20.60 5.93
C VAL A 124 3.13 -19.83 5.38
N GLY A 125 4.10 -20.56 4.79
CA GLY A 125 5.32 -19.95 4.23
C GLY A 125 5.01 -19.07 3.02
N GLY A 126 4.18 -19.56 2.09
CA GLY A 126 3.74 -18.79 0.94
C GLY A 126 2.92 -17.56 1.32
N ALA A 127 2.03 -17.70 2.30
CA ALA A 127 1.25 -16.57 2.83
C ALA A 127 2.16 -15.50 3.47
N TRP A 128 3.17 -15.91 4.23
CA TRP A 128 4.16 -15.00 4.79
C TRP A 128 4.92 -14.23 3.71
N ALA A 129 5.42 -14.94 2.68
CA ALA A 129 6.17 -14.31 1.59
C ALA A 129 5.35 -13.26 0.82
N GLU A 130 4.09 -13.56 0.50
CA GLU A 130 3.17 -12.62 -0.14
C GLU A 130 2.87 -11.41 0.77
N ALA A 131 2.66 -11.62 2.06
CA ALA A 131 2.43 -10.54 3.01
C ALA A 131 3.67 -9.63 3.15
N VAL A 132 4.89 -10.19 3.18
CA VAL A 132 6.12 -9.40 3.19
C VAL A 132 6.23 -8.53 1.94
N ILE A 133 5.95 -9.08 0.75
CA ILE A 133 5.97 -8.29 -0.50
C ILE A 133 4.96 -7.14 -0.45
N ALA A 134 3.74 -7.41 0.01
CA ALA A 134 2.71 -6.38 0.14
C ALA A 134 3.14 -5.27 1.11
N ASN A 135 3.66 -5.64 2.29
CA ASN A 135 4.15 -4.71 3.29
C ASN A 135 5.31 -3.85 2.77
N GLU A 136 6.31 -4.46 2.12
CA GLU A 136 7.50 -3.75 1.63
C GLU A 136 7.15 -2.71 0.54
N ILE A 137 6.14 -2.97 -0.27
CA ILE A 137 5.67 -2.02 -1.27
C ILE A 137 4.82 -0.93 -0.61
N ALA A 138 3.81 -1.32 0.19
CA ALA A 138 2.86 -0.39 0.78
C ALA A 138 3.53 0.61 1.74
N ALA A 139 4.51 0.16 2.52
CA ALA A 139 5.25 0.98 3.48
C ALA A 139 6.08 2.11 2.84
N ARG A 140 6.35 2.05 1.52
CA ARG A 140 7.03 3.13 0.79
C ARG A 140 6.16 4.39 0.66
N GLY A 141 4.83 4.24 0.84
CA GLY A 141 3.87 5.32 0.69
C GLY A 141 3.60 5.68 -0.78
N PHE A 142 2.78 6.71 -0.99
CA PHE A 142 2.37 7.15 -2.32
C PHE A 142 2.53 8.65 -2.46
N LEU A 143 3.24 9.09 -3.48
CA LEU A 143 3.49 10.50 -3.84
C LEU A 143 3.79 11.36 -2.59
N PRO A 144 4.89 11.13 -1.86
CA PRO A 144 5.21 11.89 -0.67
C PRO A 144 5.37 13.39 -1.00
N GLY A 145 4.80 14.26 -0.16
CA GLY A 145 4.83 15.70 -0.38
C GLY A 145 3.83 16.25 -1.41
N GLU A 146 2.96 15.39 -1.97
CA GLU A 146 1.85 15.81 -2.83
C GLU A 146 0.53 15.76 -2.06
N ASP A 147 -0.41 16.65 -2.40
CA ASP A 147 -1.74 16.72 -1.80
C ASP A 147 -2.82 16.53 -2.88
N GLY A 148 -4.01 16.10 -2.48
CA GLY A 148 -5.18 15.92 -3.35
C GLY A 148 -6.01 14.72 -2.97
N ASP A 149 -7.33 14.80 -3.17
CA ASP A 149 -8.29 13.80 -2.70
C ASP A 149 -8.00 12.38 -3.20
N TRP A 150 -7.65 12.25 -4.49
CA TRP A 150 -7.32 10.96 -5.07
C TRP A 150 -5.99 10.39 -4.54
N ILE A 151 -5.03 11.27 -4.20
CA ILE A 151 -3.75 10.89 -3.60
C ILE A 151 -3.99 10.36 -2.19
N GLU A 152 -4.79 11.07 -1.40
CA GLU A 152 -5.17 10.64 -0.05
C GLU A 152 -6.00 9.36 -0.08
N ALA A 153 -6.89 9.21 -1.07
CA ALA A 153 -7.63 7.97 -1.26
C ALA A 153 -6.68 6.79 -1.51
N GLU A 154 -5.70 6.94 -2.39
CA GLU A 154 -4.71 5.89 -2.65
C GLU A 154 -3.79 5.62 -1.46
N ARG A 155 -3.41 6.65 -0.70
CA ARG A 155 -2.67 6.49 0.57
C ARG A 155 -3.47 5.67 1.59
N ARG A 156 -4.78 5.88 1.69
CA ARG A 156 -5.66 5.04 2.56
C ARG A 156 -5.66 3.59 2.11
N VAL A 157 -5.76 3.33 0.79
CA VAL A 157 -5.71 1.98 0.23
C VAL A 157 -4.38 1.30 0.56
N LEU A 158 -3.25 1.97 0.37
CA LEU A 158 -1.94 1.40 0.68
C LEU A 158 -1.74 1.20 2.18
N ARG A 159 -2.24 2.11 3.01
CA ARG A 159 -2.22 1.93 4.48
C ARG A 159 -3.00 0.68 4.89
N ASP A 160 -4.17 0.46 4.31
CA ASP A 160 -4.95 -0.74 4.61
C ASP A 160 -4.24 -2.02 4.16
N VAL A 161 -3.58 -2.01 2.98
CA VAL A 161 -2.72 -3.10 2.53
C VAL A 161 -1.57 -3.36 3.51
N GLU A 162 -0.89 -2.31 4.01
CA GLU A 162 0.19 -2.42 5.00
C GLU A 162 -0.31 -3.06 6.30
N LEU A 163 -1.44 -2.59 6.81
CA LEU A 163 -2.03 -3.12 8.05
C LEU A 163 -2.41 -4.59 7.93
N GLN A 164 -3.09 -4.99 6.85
CA GLN A 164 -3.44 -6.38 6.58
C GLN A 164 -2.18 -7.26 6.40
N ALA A 165 -1.15 -6.74 5.75
CA ALA A 165 0.11 -7.45 5.57
C ALA A 165 0.84 -7.67 6.91
N LEU A 166 0.89 -6.65 7.78
CA LEU A 166 1.47 -6.78 9.12
C LEU A 166 0.72 -7.82 9.97
N GLU A 167 -0.62 -7.85 9.90
CA GLU A 167 -1.42 -8.89 10.56
C GLU A 167 -1.02 -10.29 10.07
N ALA A 168 -1.00 -10.49 8.76
CA ALA A 168 -0.68 -11.78 8.17
C ALA A 168 0.76 -12.24 8.49
N ILE A 169 1.73 -11.31 8.52
CA ILE A 169 3.11 -11.60 8.91
C ILE A 169 3.15 -12.03 10.37
N ALA A 170 2.53 -11.27 11.29
CA ALA A 170 2.56 -11.59 12.71
C ALA A 170 1.89 -12.94 13.01
N GLU A 171 0.78 -13.26 12.35
CA GLU A 171 0.13 -14.55 12.45
C GLU A 171 1.03 -15.69 11.97
N ALA A 172 1.65 -15.53 10.80
CA ALA A 172 2.58 -16.52 10.27
C ALA A 172 3.82 -16.73 11.17
N GLU A 173 4.33 -15.67 11.80
CA GLU A 173 5.43 -15.76 12.76
C GLU A 173 5.02 -16.54 14.03
N ILE A 174 3.79 -16.37 14.52
CA ILE A 174 3.23 -17.17 15.64
C ILE A 174 3.13 -18.64 15.23
N ASP A 175 2.56 -18.92 14.05
CA ASP A 175 2.38 -20.29 13.56
C ASP A 175 3.71 -21.02 13.35
N GLN A 176 4.75 -20.28 12.94
CA GLN A 176 6.13 -20.79 12.78
C GLN A 176 6.92 -20.82 14.09
N ARG A 177 6.29 -20.57 15.24
CA ARG A 177 6.92 -20.54 16.57
C ARG A 177 8.10 -19.55 16.68
N ARG A 178 7.95 -18.37 16.08
CA ARG A 178 8.89 -17.25 16.16
C ARG A 178 8.30 -16.07 16.93
N PRO A 179 8.05 -16.22 18.24
CA PRO A 179 7.28 -15.25 19.02
C PRO A 179 7.94 -13.87 19.12
N SER A 180 9.27 -13.78 19.12
CA SER A 180 9.98 -12.50 19.15
C SER A 180 9.77 -11.69 17.87
N GLU A 181 9.74 -12.36 16.71
CA GLU A 181 9.43 -11.70 15.44
C GLU A 181 7.97 -11.27 15.38
N ALA A 182 7.05 -12.14 15.84
CA ALA A 182 5.64 -11.82 15.94
C ALA A 182 5.38 -10.61 16.85
N GLU A 183 6.05 -10.53 18.01
CA GLU A 183 5.97 -9.38 18.91
C GLU A 183 6.40 -8.09 18.20
N ARG A 184 7.55 -8.10 17.52
CA ARG A 184 8.08 -6.95 16.79
C ARG A 184 7.09 -6.45 15.72
N VAL A 185 6.50 -7.38 14.96
CA VAL A 185 5.54 -7.04 13.91
C VAL A 185 4.22 -6.54 14.49
N ALA A 186 3.70 -7.17 15.55
CA ALA A 186 2.48 -6.73 16.22
C ALA A 186 2.63 -5.33 16.83
N ARG A 187 3.79 -5.00 17.42
CA ARG A 187 4.07 -3.63 17.90
C ARG A 187 4.11 -2.60 16.76
N ARG A 188 4.66 -2.97 15.59
CA ARG A 188 4.58 -2.12 14.40
C ARG A 188 3.14 -1.88 13.96
N LEU A 189 2.30 -2.91 13.96
CA LEU A 189 0.89 -2.80 13.62
C LEU A 189 0.17 -1.82 14.55
N ILE A 190 0.34 -1.95 15.86
CA ILE A 190 -0.23 -1.03 16.87
C ILE A 190 0.27 0.41 16.66
N ALA A 191 1.55 0.60 16.36
CA ALA A 191 2.11 1.92 16.09
C ALA A 191 1.55 2.56 14.81
N ARG A 192 1.11 1.77 13.82
CA ARG A 192 0.47 2.24 12.59
C ARG A 192 -1.01 2.58 12.79
N ASP A 193 -1.70 1.80 13.62
CA ASP A 193 -3.11 1.99 13.94
C ASP A 193 -3.40 1.50 15.37
N ALA A 194 -3.39 2.42 16.31
CA ALA A 194 -3.63 2.13 17.73
C ALA A 194 -5.07 1.72 18.05
N LEU A 195 -6.03 1.96 17.14
CA LEU A 195 -7.42 1.54 17.32
C LEU A 195 -7.69 0.14 16.76
N ARG A 196 -6.72 -0.44 16.07
CA ARG A 196 -6.85 -1.76 15.45
C ARG A 196 -6.58 -2.88 16.45
N GLU A 197 -7.64 -3.42 17.03
CA GLU A 197 -7.58 -4.43 18.10
C GLU A 197 -6.81 -5.71 17.74
N SER A 198 -6.76 -6.09 16.47
CA SER A 198 -5.99 -7.25 16.01
C SER A 198 -4.51 -7.16 16.36
N GLY A 199 -3.93 -5.95 16.35
CA GLY A 199 -2.55 -5.72 16.75
C GLY A 199 -2.29 -6.14 18.21
N TYR A 200 -3.19 -5.76 19.12
CA TYR A 200 -3.10 -6.15 20.54
C TYR A 200 -3.34 -7.64 20.74
N ARG A 201 -4.30 -8.24 20.00
CA ARG A 201 -4.52 -9.69 20.06
C ARG A 201 -3.29 -10.49 19.63
N LEU A 202 -2.66 -10.07 18.53
CA LEU A 202 -1.43 -10.70 18.03
C LEU A 202 -0.27 -10.52 19.02
N LEU A 203 -0.13 -9.34 19.61
CA LEU A 203 0.89 -9.08 20.61
C LEU A 203 0.72 -9.94 21.85
N MET A 204 -0.51 -10.05 22.36
CA MET A 204 -0.82 -10.93 23.50
C MET A 204 -0.49 -12.40 23.19
N ARG A 205 -0.88 -12.89 22.02
CA ARG A 205 -0.56 -14.27 21.58
C ARG A 205 0.95 -14.50 21.43
N ALA A 206 1.68 -13.55 20.85
CA ALA A 206 3.12 -13.62 20.72
C ALA A 206 3.83 -13.68 22.09
N LEU A 207 3.42 -12.84 23.03
CA LEU A 207 3.96 -12.84 24.39
C LEU A 207 3.66 -14.13 25.14
N ALA A 208 2.46 -14.67 25.00
CA ALA A 208 2.10 -15.96 25.60
C ALA A 208 2.93 -17.11 25.02
N ALA A 209 3.14 -17.12 23.70
CA ALA A 209 3.99 -18.11 23.02
C ALA A 209 5.48 -18.00 23.44
N ALA A 210 5.93 -16.83 23.88
CA ALA A 210 7.26 -16.61 24.45
C ALA A 210 7.36 -16.97 25.95
N GLY A 211 6.26 -17.44 26.58
CA GLY A 211 6.20 -17.69 28.04
C GLY A 211 6.00 -16.45 28.89
N ASN A 212 5.71 -15.29 28.30
CA ASN A 212 5.58 -14.00 28.97
C ASN A 212 4.11 -13.59 29.21
N GLY A 213 3.25 -14.54 29.58
CA GLY A 213 1.80 -14.31 29.75
C GLY A 213 1.45 -13.16 30.70
N ALA A 214 2.26 -12.89 31.73
CA ALA A 214 2.05 -11.77 32.62
C ALA A 214 2.11 -10.40 31.91
N GLN A 215 2.79 -10.28 30.79
CA GLN A 215 2.83 -9.06 29.97
C GLN A 215 1.53 -8.86 29.18
N ALA A 216 0.75 -9.90 28.92
CA ALA A 216 -0.53 -9.80 28.22
C ALA A 216 -1.52 -8.89 28.98
N ALA A 217 -1.47 -8.86 30.32
CA ALA A 217 -2.29 -7.94 31.11
C ALA A 217 -1.95 -6.47 30.85
N ARG A 218 -0.68 -6.15 30.67
CA ARG A 218 -0.23 -4.78 30.32
C ARG A 218 -0.70 -4.40 28.91
N VAL A 219 -0.57 -5.32 27.95
CA VAL A 219 -1.03 -5.11 26.58
C VAL A 219 -2.54 -4.90 26.53
N MET A 220 -3.31 -5.63 27.34
CA MET A 220 -4.75 -5.43 27.45
C MET A 220 -5.10 -4.04 28.00
N GLU A 221 -4.33 -3.54 28.97
CA GLU A 221 -4.51 -2.19 29.50
C GLU A 221 -4.14 -1.12 28.46
N GLU A 222 -3.04 -1.29 27.72
CA GLU A 222 -2.68 -0.44 26.59
C GLU A 222 -3.82 -0.38 25.55
N CYS A 223 -4.43 -1.52 25.23
CA CYS A 223 -5.60 -1.60 24.33
C CYS A 223 -6.79 -0.79 24.88
N ARG A 224 -7.12 -0.95 26.17
CA ARG A 224 -8.22 -0.21 26.83
C ARG A 224 -8.00 1.28 26.80
N LEU A 225 -6.78 1.72 27.08
CA LEU A 225 -6.43 3.14 27.06
C LEU A 225 -6.55 3.74 25.64
N ALA A 226 -6.04 3.03 24.63
CA ALA A 226 -6.14 3.48 23.26
C ALA A 226 -7.60 3.59 22.78
N LEU A 227 -8.42 2.58 23.03
CA LEU A 227 -9.83 2.55 22.66
C LEU A 227 -10.66 3.54 23.51
N GLY A 228 -10.32 3.69 24.80
CA GLY A 228 -10.98 4.62 25.72
C GLY A 228 -10.88 6.08 25.25
N GLY A 229 -9.77 6.46 24.61
CA GLY A 229 -9.61 7.76 23.96
C GLY A 229 -10.60 8.01 22.82
N ALA A 230 -11.12 6.94 22.18
CA ALA A 230 -12.16 6.98 21.17
C ALA A 230 -13.56 6.64 21.70
N ALA A 231 -13.73 6.54 23.03
CA ALA A 231 -14.97 6.12 23.70
C ALA A 231 -15.47 4.73 23.27
N VAL A 232 -14.58 3.80 22.96
CA VAL A 232 -14.88 2.42 22.52
C VAL A 232 -14.35 1.43 23.58
N ALA A 233 -15.09 0.37 23.86
CA ALA A 233 -14.63 -0.74 24.68
C ALA A 233 -14.00 -1.84 23.80
N PRO A 234 -13.05 -2.65 24.35
CA PRO A 234 -12.51 -3.79 23.63
C PRO A 234 -13.59 -4.78 23.22
N SER A 235 -13.46 -5.33 22.03
CA SER A 235 -14.39 -6.32 21.46
C SER A 235 -14.39 -7.62 22.25
N ALA A 236 -15.48 -8.39 22.15
CA ALA A 236 -15.59 -9.71 22.75
C ALA A 236 -14.46 -10.66 22.32
N GLU A 237 -13.97 -10.53 21.09
CA GLU A 237 -12.85 -11.32 20.58
C GLU A 237 -11.55 -10.98 21.29
N THR A 238 -11.26 -9.69 21.51
CA THR A 238 -10.07 -9.25 22.23
C THR A 238 -10.11 -9.70 23.69
N LEU A 239 -11.27 -9.60 24.34
CA LEU A 239 -11.46 -10.12 25.69
C LEU A 239 -11.30 -11.65 25.77
N ARG A 240 -11.73 -12.39 24.75
CA ARG A 240 -11.53 -13.84 24.66
C ARG A 240 -10.06 -14.19 24.59
N VAL A 241 -9.32 -13.59 23.64
CA VAL A 241 -7.88 -13.81 23.50
C VAL A 241 -7.14 -13.51 24.79
N TYR A 242 -7.48 -12.39 25.46
CA TYR A 242 -6.88 -12.05 26.75
C TYR A 242 -7.09 -13.14 27.82
N ARG A 243 -8.31 -13.67 27.96
CA ARG A 243 -8.60 -14.77 28.91
C ARG A 243 -7.80 -16.03 28.59
N GLU A 244 -7.73 -16.40 27.31
CA GLU A 244 -6.98 -17.58 26.86
C GLU A 244 -5.50 -17.49 27.21
N VAL A 245 -4.85 -16.32 27.02
CA VAL A 245 -3.41 -16.16 27.22
C VAL A 245 -3.03 -15.85 28.68
N SER A 246 -3.95 -15.34 29.49
CA SER A 246 -3.71 -15.02 30.91
C SER A 246 -4.01 -16.21 31.85
N GLY A 247 -4.50 -17.32 31.35
CA GLY A 247 -4.88 -18.47 32.15
C GLY A 247 -6.10 -18.24 33.04
N ALA A 248 -6.84 -17.17 32.81
CA ALA A 248 -8.06 -16.82 33.51
C ALA A 248 -9.26 -17.49 32.78
N GLY A 249 -9.35 -18.81 32.88
CA GLY A 249 -10.47 -19.64 32.44
C GLY A 249 -11.24 -20.22 33.62
#